data_02c1b0a48bda3173fccf8adbeca0a22f
#
_entry.id   02c1b0a48bda3173fccf8adbeca0a22f
#
_cell.length_a   1.000
_cell.length_b   1.000
_cell.length_c   1.000
_cell.angle_alpha   90.00
_cell.angle_beta   90.00
_cell.angle_gamma   90.00
#
_symmetry.space_group_name_H-M   'P 1'
#
loop_
_entity.id
_entity.type
_entity.pdbx_description
1 polymer ?
#
loop_
_entity_poly.entity_id
_entity_poly.type
_entity_poly.pdbx_seq_one_letter_code
_entity_poly.pdbx_strand_id
1 'polypeptide(L)'
;MRLTTDTPQGNLEQSLNLFYAKDGETWVRGYGEHGADITLLDLTRKLIRQYVQPDEVPETMSDEDVMFAMVDWLYGGTDSMEGVLALLYLAGWVCAEMRECLKRFEDKENANGR
;
A
#
# COMPACT_ATOMS: atom_id res chain seq x y z
N MET A 1 20.28 -14.98 2.12
CA MET A 1 20.06 -13.72 1.40
C MET A 1 18.89 -12.97 2.02
N ARG A 2 19.05 -11.70 2.26
CA ARG A 2 17.97 -10.87 2.81
C ARG A 2 17.20 -10.19 1.67
N LEU A 3 15.86 -10.25 1.70
CA LEU A 3 14.99 -9.68 0.69
C LEU A 3 14.36 -8.35 1.12
N THR A 4 14.14 -8.16 2.43
CA THR A 4 13.54 -6.92 2.94
C THR A 4 14.64 -5.90 3.27
N THR A 5 14.43 -4.65 2.86
CA THR A 5 15.39 -3.56 3.07
C THR A 5 14.67 -2.22 2.97
N ASP A 6 15.19 -1.21 3.65
CA ASP A 6 14.69 0.17 3.52
C ASP A 6 15.39 0.93 2.39
N THR A 7 16.41 0.32 1.76
CA THR A 7 17.14 0.90 0.62
C THR A 7 17.18 -0.11 -0.52
N PRO A 8 16.01 -0.46 -1.10
CA PRO A 8 15.96 -1.52 -2.11
C PRO A 8 16.69 -1.13 -3.40
N GLN A 9 17.41 -2.08 -3.97
CA GLN A 9 18.13 -1.92 -5.22
C GLN A 9 17.79 -3.06 -6.17
N GLY A 10 17.62 -2.70 -7.44
CA GLY A 10 17.24 -3.67 -8.45
C GLY A 10 15.75 -4.03 -8.41
N ASN A 11 15.31 -4.71 -9.45
CA ASN A 11 13.87 -4.92 -9.67
C ASN A 11 13.21 -5.78 -8.60
N LEU A 12 13.88 -6.85 -8.17
CA LEU A 12 13.31 -7.77 -7.19
C LEU A 12 13.14 -7.09 -5.84
N GLU A 13 14.19 -6.45 -5.32
CA GLU A 13 14.12 -5.77 -4.02
C GLU A 13 13.14 -4.62 -4.04
N GLN A 14 13.12 -3.84 -5.13
CA GLN A 14 12.17 -2.73 -5.25
C GLN A 14 10.73 -3.22 -5.28
N SER A 15 10.46 -4.33 -5.97
CA SER A 15 9.11 -4.91 -6.01
C SER A 15 8.67 -5.45 -4.66
N LEU A 16 9.57 -6.17 -3.97
CA LEU A 16 9.25 -6.76 -2.67
C LEU A 16 9.11 -5.72 -1.56
N ASN A 17 9.71 -4.55 -1.71
CA ASN A 17 9.73 -3.51 -0.70
C ASN A 17 8.93 -2.26 -1.10
N LEU A 18 8.09 -2.37 -2.13
CA LEU A 18 7.26 -1.26 -2.60
C LEU A 18 6.25 -0.82 -1.54
N PHE A 19 5.53 -1.78 -0.97
CA PHE A 19 4.58 -1.55 0.11
C PHE A 19 5.22 -1.98 1.43
N TYR A 20 5.11 -1.13 2.45
CA TYR A 20 5.64 -1.45 3.78
C TYR A 20 4.75 -0.83 4.86
N ALA A 21 4.88 -1.33 6.09
CA ALA A 21 4.15 -0.79 7.23
C ALA A 21 5.11 0.01 8.13
N LYS A 22 4.64 1.16 8.60
CA LYS A 22 5.39 2.02 9.50
C LYS A 22 4.41 2.84 10.31
N ASP A 23 4.62 2.90 11.61
CA ASP A 23 3.82 3.70 12.55
C ASP A 23 2.32 3.39 12.46
N GLY A 24 1.99 2.11 12.26
CA GLY A 24 0.59 1.67 12.18
C GLY A 24 -0.08 1.95 10.84
N GLU A 25 0.66 2.44 9.85
CA GLU A 25 0.11 2.77 8.53
C GLU A 25 0.81 1.98 7.43
N THR A 26 0.11 1.80 6.31
CA THR A 26 0.69 1.23 5.09
C THR A 26 1.23 2.36 4.23
N TRP A 27 2.45 2.18 3.74
CA TRP A 27 3.16 3.16 2.92
C TRP A 27 3.50 2.58 1.55
N VAL A 28 3.60 3.46 0.56
CA VAL A 28 4.04 3.11 -0.79
C VAL A 28 5.31 3.90 -1.09
N ARG A 29 6.36 3.18 -1.38
CA ARG A 29 7.69 3.78 -1.58
C ARG A 29 7.77 4.52 -2.91
N GLY A 30 8.11 5.81 -2.85
CA GLY A 30 8.41 6.60 -4.05
C GLY A 30 7.22 7.09 -4.86
N TYR A 31 5.99 6.95 -4.37
CA TYR A 31 4.78 7.34 -5.10
C TYR A 31 4.19 8.68 -4.64
N GLY A 32 4.82 9.36 -3.70
CA GLY A 32 4.46 10.71 -3.29
C GLY A 32 5.12 11.78 -4.15
N GLU A 33 4.91 13.04 -3.79
CA GLU A 33 5.49 14.17 -4.49
C GLU A 33 7.02 14.10 -4.46
N HIS A 34 7.64 14.40 -5.60
CA HIS A 34 9.10 14.43 -5.75
C HIS A 34 9.77 13.09 -5.40
N GLY A 35 9.05 11.98 -5.59
CA GLY A 35 9.57 10.66 -5.28
C GLY A 35 9.58 10.30 -3.81
N ALA A 36 8.92 11.08 -2.97
CA ALA A 36 8.78 10.76 -1.54
C ALA A 36 7.85 9.55 -1.35
N ASP A 37 7.92 8.94 -0.18
CA ASP A 37 6.98 7.90 0.18
C ASP A 37 5.64 8.54 0.56
N ILE A 38 4.55 7.81 0.35
CA ILE A 38 3.19 8.28 0.63
C ILE A 38 2.42 7.16 1.32
N THR A 39 1.51 7.51 2.23
CA THR A 39 0.64 6.49 2.79
C THR A 39 -0.32 5.95 1.73
N LEU A 40 -0.68 4.68 1.85
CA LEU A 40 -1.61 4.05 0.92
C LEU A 40 -2.97 4.76 0.92
N LEU A 41 -3.44 5.23 2.09
CA LEU A 41 -4.69 6.00 2.19
C LEU A 41 -4.62 7.31 1.43
N ASP A 42 -3.54 8.07 1.58
CA ASP A 42 -3.38 9.34 0.86
C ASP A 42 -3.27 9.13 -0.64
N LEU A 43 -2.55 8.08 -1.06
CA LEU A 43 -2.47 7.72 -2.47
C LEU A 43 -3.87 7.34 -2.99
N THR A 44 -4.63 6.58 -2.23
CA THR A 44 -6.00 6.19 -2.59
C THR A 44 -6.90 7.40 -2.74
N ARG A 45 -6.85 8.37 -1.81
CA ARG A 45 -7.61 9.62 -1.92
C ARG A 45 -7.28 10.38 -3.19
N LYS A 46 -5.99 10.47 -3.51
CA LYS A 46 -5.52 11.14 -4.72
C LYS A 46 -6.06 10.46 -5.99
N LEU A 47 -6.04 9.13 -6.02
CA LEU A 47 -6.52 8.36 -7.16
C LEU A 47 -8.03 8.43 -7.31
N ILE A 48 -8.78 8.43 -6.21
CA ILE A 48 -10.23 8.62 -6.22
C ILE A 48 -10.56 9.97 -6.86
N ARG A 49 -9.91 11.03 -6.41
CA ARG A 49 -10.13 12.37 -6.96
C ARG A 49 -9.80 12.42 -8.45
N GLN A 50 -8.73 11.76 -8.85
CA GLN A 50 -8.24 11.85 -10.22
C GLN A 50 -9.07 11.03 -11.21
N TYR A 51 -9.58 9.87 -10.79
CA TYR A 51 -10.15 8.89 -11.71
C TYR A 51 -11.62 8.55 -11.48
N VAL A 52 -12.19 8.85 -10.32
CA VAL A 52 -13.54 8.41 -9.97
C VAL A 52 -14.54 9.56 -9.95
N GLN A 53 -14.14 10.78 -9.58
CA GLN A 53 -15.01 11.96 -9.44
C GLN A 53 -16.22 11.64 -8.54
N PRO A 54 -16.01 11.28 -7.28
CA PRO A 54 -17.07 10.89 -6.37
C PRO A 54 -17.94 12.09 -5.98
N ASP A 55 -19.18 11.82 -5.53
CA ASP A 55 -20.09 12.85 -5.00
C ASP A 55 -19.51 13.52 -3.75
N GLU A 56 -18.76 12.78 -2.94
CA GLU A 56 -18.08 13.30 -1.76
C GLU A 56 -16.60 13.55 -2.07
N VAL A 57 -16.07 14.66 -1.54
CA VAL A 57 -14.66 14.99 -1.70
C VAL A 57 -13.84 14.05 -0.81
N PRO A 58 -12.87 13.29 -1.39
CA PRO A 58 -12.11 12.31 -0.60
C PRO A 58 -11.41 12.88 0.63
N GLU A 59 -11.03 14.15 0.61
CA GLU A 59 -10.37 14.81 1.74
C GLU A 59 -11.28 14.97 2.95
N THR A 60 -12.60 14.98 2.77
CA THR A 60 -13.55 15.11 3.87
C THR A 60 -13.95 13.75 4.45
N MET A 61 -13.57 12.66 3.79
CA MET A 61 -13.84 11.32 4.29
C MET A 61 -12.83 10.94 5.36
N SER A 62 -13.29 10.31 6.43
CA SER A 62 -12.39 9.74 7.43
C SER A 62 -11.59 8.59 6.83
N ASP A 63 -10.48 8.23 7.47
CA ASP A 63 -9.71 7.07 7.05
C ASP A 63 -10.55 5.80 7.03
N GLU A 64 -11.42 5.61 8.03
CA GLU A 64 -12.33 4.47 8.08
C GLU A 64 -13.31 4.45 6.91
N ASP A 65 -13.85 5.61 6.54
CA ASP A 65 -14.79 5.71 5.41
C ASP A 65 -14.11 5.33 4.09
N VAL A 66 -12.86 5.75 3.90
CA VAL A 66 -12.10 5.35 2.72
C VAL A 66 -11.87 3.83 2.71
N MET A 67 -11.50 3.26 3.84
CA MET A 67 -11.28 1.82 3.97
C MET A 67 -12.56 1.02 3.68
N PHE A 68 -13.69 1.46 4.23
CA PHE A 68 -14.99 0.82 3.98
C PHE A 68 -15.40 0.94 2.50
N ALA A 69 -15.14 2.10 1.89
CA ALA A 69 -15.41 2.28 0.45
C ALA A 69 -14.62 1.27 -0.39
N MET A 70 -13.34 1.03 -0.03
CA MET A 70 -12.53 0.07 -0.77
C MET A 70 -13.11 -1.34 -0.68
N VAL A 71 -13.58 -1.75 0.48
CA VAL A 71 -14.22 -3.07 0.65
C VAL A 71 -15.50 -3.17 -0.20
N ASP A 72 -16.34 -2.12 -0.18
CA ASP A 72 -17.57 -2.10 -0.97
C ASP A 72 -17.29 -2.11 -2.48
N TRP A 73 -16.31 -1.31 -2.91
CA TRP A 73 -16.01 -1.15 -4.33
C TRP A 73 -15.35 -2.39 -4.95
N LEU A 74 -14.76 -3.26 -4.12
CA LEU A 74 -14.11 -4.48 -4.60
C LEU A 74 -15.08 -5.36 -5.41
N TYR A 75 -16.36 -5.32 -5.07
CA TYR A 75 -17.38 -6.11 -5.76
C TYR A 75 -17.67 -5.62 -7.18
N GLY A 76 -17.23 -4.41 -7.53
CA GLY A 76 -17.33 -3.88 -8.90
C GLY A 76 -16.37 -4.53 -9.90
N GLY A 77 -15.37 -5.26 -9.40
CA GLY A 77 -14.39 -5.92 -10.25
C GLY A 77 -13.65 -4.94 -11.14
N THR A 78 -13.16 -5.41 -12.29
CA THR A 78 -12.42 -4.59 -13.24
C THR A 78 -13.29 -3.83 -14.22
N ASP A 79 -14.61 -3.96 -14.11
CA ASP A 79 -15.56 -3.26 -14.96
C ASP A 79 -15.75 -1.80 -14.56
N SER A 80 -15.22 -1.42 -13.39
CA SER A 80 -15.29 -0.05 -12.89
C SER A 80 -13.92 0.38 -12.36
N MET A 81 -13.65 1.67 -12.41
CA MET A 81 -12.42 2.22 -11.83
C MET A 81 -12.44 2.08 -10.31
N GLU A 82 -13.61 2.17 -9.68
CA GLU A 82 -13.76 1.95 -8.24
C GLU A 82 -13.25 0.57 -7.84
N GLY A 83 -13.62 -0.47 -8.59
CA GLY A 83 -13.15 -1.84 -8.33
C GLY A 83 -11.65 -1.99 -8.52
N VAL A 84 -11.08 -1.34 -9.52
CA VAL A 84 -9.63 -1.36 -9.77
C VAL A 84 -8.89 -0.70 -8.61
N LEU A 85 -9.35 0.46 -8.14
CA LEU A 85 -8.73 1.16 -7.00
C LEU A 85 -8.85 0.35 -5.72
N ALA A 86 -9.99 -0.30 -5.51
CA ALA A 86 -10.19 -1.17 -4.36
C ALA A 86 -9.21 -2.36 -4.38
N LEU A 87 -9.02 -2.97 -5.55
CA LEU A 87 -8.06 -4.05 -5.70
C LEU A 87 -6.64 -3.60 -5.39
N LEU A 88 -6.24 -2.44 -5.90
CA LEU A 88 -4.92 -1.85 -5.63
C LEU A 88 -4.73 -1.63 -4.13
N TYR A 89 -5.71 -1.00 -3.47
CA TYR A 89 -5.65 -0.70 -2.05
C TYR A 89 -5.50 -1.97 -1.21
N LEU A 90 -6.37 -2.94 -1.43
CA LEU A 90 -6.39 -4.17 -0.63
C LEU A 90 -5.14 -5.03 -0.89
N ALA A 91 -4.71 -5.13 -2.15
CA ALA A 91 -3.47 -5.85 -2.49
C ALA A 91 -2.26 -5.17 -1.86
N GLY A 92 -2.18 -3.84 -1.91
CA GLY A 92 -1.08 -3.09 -1.32
C GLY A 92 -1.01 -3.27 0.20
N TRP A 93 -2.15 -3.22 0.87
CA TRP A 93 -2.22 -3.44 2.31
C TRP A 93 -1.72 -4.85 2.68
N VAL A 94 -2.21 -5.87 1.97
CA VAL A 94 -1.79 -7.27 2.22
C VAL A 94 -0.30 -7.44 1.91
N CYS A 95 0.20 -6.85 0.83
CA CYS A 95 1.63 -6.91 0.50
C CYS A 95 2.50 -6.31 1.61
N ALA A 96 2.07 -5.17 2.17
CA ALA A 96 2.80 -4.56 3.28
C ALA A 96 2.84 -5.48 4.51
N GLU A 97 1.71 -6.10 4.85
CA GLU A 97 1.64 -7.02 5.98
C GLU A 97 2.53 -8.25 5.76
N MET A 98 2.50 -8.81 4.55
CA MET A 98 3.36 -9.94 4.21
C MET A 98 4.85 -9.57 4.25
N ARG A 99 5.19 -8.37 3.77
CA ARG A 99 6.56 -7.88 3.85
C ARG A 99 7.04 -7.78 5.30
N GLU A 100 6.20 -7.25 6.20
CA GLU A 100 6.59 -7.15 7.60
C GLU A 100 6.73 -8.53 8.25
N CYS A 101 5.92 -9.50 7.86
CA CYS A 101 6.09 -10.88 8.30
C CYS A 101 7.43 -11.46 7.82
N LEU A 102 7.78 -11.24 6.55
CA LEU A 102 9.06 -11.68 6.00
C LEU A 102 10.23 -11.00 6.71
N LYS A 103 10.09 -9.70 6.96
CA LYS A 103 11.14 -8.93 7.66
C LYS A 103 11.39 -9.51 9.05
N ARG A 104 10.34 -9.81 9.81
CA ARG A 104 10.48 -10.41 11.14
C ARG A 104 11.16 -11.79 11.06
N PHE A 105 10.80 -12.58 10.06
CA PHE A 105 11.44 -13.88 9.84
C PHE A 105 12.93 -13.72 9.51
N GLU A 106 13.27 -12.80 8.62
CA GLU A 106 14.66 -12.54 8.25
C GLU A 106 15.49 -11.99 9.42
N ASP A 107 14.89 -11.09 10.21
CA ASP A 107 15.55 -10.55 11.42
C ASP A 107 15.86 -11.67 12.41
N LYS A 108 14.93 -12.61 12.59
CA LYS A 108 15.10 -13.74 13.49
C LYS A 108 16.17 -14.70 12.95
N GLU A 109 16.17 -14.99 11.66
CA GLU A 109 17.20 -15.82 11.02
C GLU A 109 18.60 -15.22 11.20
N ASN A 110 18.74 -13.91 10.98
CA ASN A 110 20.01 -13.23 11.13
C ASN A 110 20.50 -13.27 12.60
N ALA A 111 19.59 -13.19 13.56
CA ALA A 111 19.93 -13.26 14.98
C ALA A 111 20.36 -14.68 15.39
N ASN A 112 19.76 -15.71 14.83
CA ASN A 112 19.98 -17.11 15.19
C ASN A 112 21.07 -17.79 14.34
N GLY A 113 21.35 -17.28 13.16
CA GLY A 113 22.27 -17.86 12.20
C GLY A 113 23.75 -17.52 12.43
N ARG A 114 24.08 -16.97 13.59
CA ARG A 114 25.43 -16.51 13.87
C ARG A 114 25.99 -17.11 15.14
#